data_f9a78aef445e8b9841a12c8ff3b53e26
#
_entry.id   f9a78aef445e8b9841a12c8ff3b53e26
#
_cell.length_a   1.000
_cell.length_b   1.000
_cell.length_c   1.000
_cell.angle_alpha   90.00
_cell.angle_beta   90.00
_cell.angle_gamma   90.00
#
_symmetry.space_group_name_H-M   'P 1'
#
loop_
_entity.id
_entity.type
_entity.pdbx_description
1 polymer ?
#
loop_
_entity_poly.entity_id
_entity_poly.type
_entity_poly.pdbx_seq_one_letter_code
_entity_poly.pdbx_strand_id
1 'polypeptide(L)'
;MPSKFSLSLVAKKNTRDTDGSDPRKPKVPRVHDLTATPELCPVEPPPEVVAKLGEQNLAVGIDIETADWTEKKHALHKGQFGFHTMCGPEVFDQRIIQIGWFVKDLSNPDADNEHDELIIQPDGFEIAVKATKLHGVSNERAQQDGMPLKTALDIFMRVMERLEQRSARLVIHHLEFDAGIIDRELTTAGLDHYRQRWQSMARAGFCTMDPTIGKWIQRCCGRTFDVHENSTAVMSLERTINLLSPSLPVCEAVQNFRRNRLHTAGSDAQLHCLIYKTLREMATNGLDLAAQSKLARP
;
A
#
# COMPACT_ATOMS: atom_id res chain seq x y z
N MET A 1 42.09 -17.84 39.87
CA MET A 1 42.59 -19.17 39.40
C MET A 1 41.66 -19.64 38.30
N PRO A 2 42.16 -19.89 37.10
CA PRO A 2 41.36 -20.29 35.96
C PRO A 2 41.36 -21.81 35.78
N SER A 3 40.27 -22.38 35.31
CA SER A 3 40.30 -23.77 34.81
C SER A 3 39.94 -23.75 33.33
N LYS A 4 40.94 -24.08 32.52
CA LYS A 4 40.90 -24.41 31.12
C LYS A 4 40.26 -25.78 30.92
N PHE A 5 39.33 -25.92 30.01
CA PHE A 5 39.07 -27.21 29.37
C PHE A 5 39.20 -27.04 27.85
N SER A 6 40.23 -27.72 27.38
CA SER A 6 40.56 -27.94 25.99
C SER A 6 39.97 -29.30 25.60
N LEU A 7 39.26 -29.40 24.47
CA LEU A 7 38.97 -30.67 23.83
C LEU A 7 39.28 -30.60 22.34
N SER A 8 40.11 -31.55 22.00
CA SER A 8 40.80 -31.72 20.73
C SER A 8 39.92 -32.25 19.61
N LEU A 9 40.30 -31.82 18.39
CA LEU A 9 39.90 -32.42 17.12
C LEU A 9 40.22 -33.93 17.03
N VAL A 10 39.28 -34.66 16.45
CA VAL A 10 39.61 -35.92 15.75
C VAL A 10 38.92 -35.87 14.37
N ALA A 11 39.74 -35.72 13.34
CA ALA A 11 39.37 -35.92 11.96
C ALA A 11 39.26 -37.41 11.65
N LYS A 12 38.14 -37.84 11.04
CA LYS A 12 38.07 -39.12 10.33
C LYS A 12 37.68 -38.88 8.89
N LYS A 13 38.68 -39.04 8.00
CA LYS A 13 38.51 -39.30 6.60
C LYS A 13 37.82 -40.66 6.44
N ASN A 14 36.76 -40.74 5.70
CA ASN A 14 36.32 -41.97 5.05
C ASN A 14 35.88 -41.62 3.62
N THR A 15 36.73 -41.97 2.70
CA THR A 15 36.46 -42.15 1.28
C THR A 15 35.69 -43.44 1.11
N ARG A 16 34.53 -43.40 0.46
CA ARG A 16 33.97 -44.52 -0.30
C ARG A 16 33.13 -43.96 -1.43
N ASP A 17 33.66 -44.07 -2.63
CA ASP A 17 32.93 -44.03 -3.89
C ASP A 17 31.94 -45.22 -3.90
N THR A 18 30.67 -44.96 -4.06
CA THR A 18 29.73 -45.94 -4.60
C THR A 18 28.74 -45.15 -5.49
N ASP A 19 28.91 -45.32 -6.79
CA ASP A 19 27.93 -45.07 -7.82
C ASP A 19 26.65 -45.87 -7.47
N GLY A 20 25.59 -45.15 -7.17
CA GLY A 20 24.29 -45.70 -6.81
C GLY A 20 23.18 -44.78 -7.31
N SER A 21 22.83 -44.94 -8.57
CA SER A 21 21.65 -44.31 -9.18
C SER A 21 20.38 -44.75 -8.43
N ASP A 22 19.79 -43.87 -7.63
CA ASP A 22 18.48 -44.03 -6.98
C ASP A 22 17.37 -43.80 -8.02
N PRO A 23 16.57 -44.84 -8.37
CA PRO A 23 15.52 -44.72 -9.38
C PRO A 23 14.28 -43.93 -8.91
N ARG A 24 14.32 -43.34 -7.71
CA ARG A 24 13.16 -42.63 -7.10
C ARG A 24 13.28 -41.12 -7.09
N LYS A 25 14.32 -40.53 -7.68
CA LYS A 25 14.39 -39.06 -7.85
C LYS A 25 13.40 -38.64 -8.93
N PRO A 26 12.43 -37.75 -8.63
CA PRO A 26 11.55 -37.19 -9.64
C PRO A 26 12.42 -36.49 -10.69
N LYS A 27 12.22 -36.82 -11.95
CA LYS A 27 12.87 -36.15 -13.10
C LYS A 27 12.46 -34.67 -13.03
N VAL A 28 13.42 -33.81 -12.75
CA VAL A 28 13.25 -32.36 -12.89
C VAL A 28 12.83 -32.11 -14.35
N PRO A 29 11.69 -31.46 -14.62
CA PRO A 29 11.31 -31.14 -15.98
C PRO A 29 12.43 -30.34 -16.62
N ARG A 30 12.86 -30.71 -17.83
CA ARG A 30 13.77 -29.90 -18.62
C ARG A 30 13.18 -28.51 -18.73
N VAL A 31 13.96 -27.49 -18.32
CA VAL A 31 13.67 -26.11 -18.58
C VAL A 31 13.49 -25.96 -20.09
N HIS A 32 12.25 -25.85 -20.54
CA HIS A 32 11.96 -25.49 -21.92
C HIS A 32 12.60 -24.13 -22.18
N ASP A 33 13.26 -24.04 -23.30
CA ASP A 33 13.95 -22.88 -23.83
C ASP A 33 13.03 -21.62 -23.74
N LEU A 34 13.27 -20.76 -22.74
CA LEU A 34 12.52 -19.52 -22.48
C LEU A 34 13.01 -18.38 -23.36
N THR A 35 13.59 -18.65 -24.53
CA THR A 35 14.08 -17.63 -25.45
C THR A 35 13.01 -16.96 -26.30
N ALA A 36 11.80 -17.48 -26.34
CA ALA A 36 10.66 -16.78 -26.89
C ALA A 36 10.01 -15.93 -25.78
N THR A 37 10.41 -14.67 -25.61
CA THR A 37 9.62 -13.70 -24.87
C THR A 37 8.29 -13.55 -25.61
N PRO A 38 7.15 -13.92 -25.00
CA PRO A 38 5.87 -13.63 -25.63
C PRO A 38 5.81 -12.12 -25.83
N GLU A 39 5.48 -11.68 -27.04
CA GLU A 39 5.05 -10.30 -27.26
C GLU A 39 3.82 -10.08 -26.40
N LEU A 40 4.00 -9.43 -25.25
CA LEU A 40 2.90 -9.10 -24.36
C LEU A 40 2.11 -7.99 -25.06
N CYS A 41 1.01 -8.38 -25.70
CA CYS A 41 0.02 -7.43 -26.18
C CYS A 41 -0.50 -6.59 -25.02
N PRO A 42 -0.79 -5.29 -25.21
CA PRO A 42 -1.43 -4.46 -24.21
C PRO A 42 -2.68 -5.18 -23.67
N VAL A 43 -2.74 -5.39 -22.37
CA VAL A 43 -3.93 -5.99 -21.75
C VAL A 43 -4.95 -4.90 -21.55
N GLU A 44 -5.99 -4.90 -22.37
CA GLU A 44 -7.11 -3.96 -22.21
C GLU A 44 -7.69 -4.07 -20.79
N PRO A 45 -7.99 -2.91 -20.15
CA PRO A 45 -8.61 -2.92 -18.85
C PRO A 45 -10.03 -3.51 -18.96
N PRO A 46 -10.43 -4.43 -18.07
CA PRO A 46 -11.81 -4.90 -18.02
C PRO A 46 -12.78 -3.72 -17.76
N PRO A 47 -14.03 -3.76 -18.24
CA PRO A 47 -14.99 -2.70 -18.03
C PRO A 47 -15.19 -2.29 -16.57
N GLU A 48 -15.13 -3.26 -15.65
CA GLU A 48 -15.20 -3.01 -14.22
C GLU A 48 -13.99 -2.21 -13.67
N VAL A 49 -12.80 -2.36 -14.26
CA VAL A 49 -11.62 -1.55 -13.92
C VAL A 49 -11.83 -0.12 -14.40
N VAL A 50 -12.27 0.07 -15.65
CA VAL A 50 -12.56 1.39 -16.20
C VAL A 50 -13.59 2.13 -15.35
N ALA A 51 -14.68 1.45 -15.00
CA ALA A 51 -15.74 2.01 -14.15
C ALA A 51 -15.22 2.45 -12.77
N LYS A 52 -14.33 1.66 -12.17
CA LYS A 52 -13.72 1.99 -10.88
C LYS A 52 -12.75 3.17 -10.96
N LEU A 53 -11.98 3.29 -12.04
CA LEU A 53 -11.03 4.40 -12.23
C LEU A 53 -11.75 5.75 -12.38
N GLY A 54 -12.96 5.78 -12.95
CA GLY A 54 -13.74 7.02 -13.12
C GLY A 54 -13.07 8.05 -13.99
N GLU A 55 -13.68 9.25 -14.06
CA GLU A 55 -13.27 10.32 -14.98
C GLU A 55 -12.78 11.61 -14.28
N GLN A 56 -12.77 11.64 -12.95
CA GLN A 56 -12.38 12.81 -12.20
C GLN A 56 -10.94 13.24 -12.51
N ASN A 57 -10.75 14.53 -12.78
CA ASN A 57 -9.43 15.08 -13.06
C ASN A 57 -8.64 15.48 -11.81
N LEU A 58 -9.28 15.53 -10.66
CA LEU A 58 -8.63 15.82 -9.40
C LEU A 58 -8.65 14.58 -8.51
N ALA A 59 -7.50 14.17 -8.02
CA ALA A 59 -7.35 13.08 -7.06
C ALA A 59 -6.80 13.61 -5.74
N VAL A 60 -7.29 13.05 -4.63
CA VAL A 60 -6.71 13.27 -3.30
C VAL A 60 -6.34 11.92 -2.70
N GLY A 61 -5.04 11.68 -2.56
CA GLY A 61 -4.50 10.56 -1.79
C GLY A 61 -4.60 10.89 -0.31
N ILE A 62 -4.95 9.90 0.49
CA ILE A 62 -4.99 10.00 1.95
C ILE A 62 -4.33 8.75 2.51
N ASP A 63 -3.62 8.94 3.61
CA ASP A 63 -3.08 7.87 4.43
C ASP A 63 -3.09 8.26 5.90
N ILE A 64 -3.11 7.28 6.80
CA ILE A 64 -2.98 7.48 8.24
C ILE A 64 -1.94 6.53 8.82
N GLU A 65 -1.22 7.01 9.83
CA GLU A 65 -0.41 6.17 10.69
C GLU A 65 -1.07 5.99 12.05
N THR A 66 -0.95 4.80 12.62
CA THR A 66 -1.62 4.46 13.87
C THR A 66 -0.65 4.16 15.00
N ALA A 67 -1.09 4.36 16.25
CA ALA A 67 -0.28 4.18 17.45
C ALA A 67 0.15 2.72 17.68
N ASP A 68 -0.58 1.75 17.17
CA ASP A 68 -0.30 0.33 17.34
C ASP A 68 -0.33 -0.41 16.01
N TRP A 69 0.62 -1.30 15.80
CA TRP A 69 0.69 -2.19 14.65
C TRP A 69 0.76 -3.63 15.13
N THR A 70 -0.31 -4.39 14.94
CA THR A 70 -0.34 -5.81 15.28
C THR A 70 -0.62 -6.65 14.04
N GLU A 71 0.26 -7.63 13.75
CA GLU A 71 0.13 -8.55 12.61
C GLU A 71 -1.23 -9.30 12.59
N LYS A 72 -1.81 -9.54 13.76
CA LYS A 72 -3.12 -10.21 13.88
C LYS A 72 -4.30 -9.34 13.43
N LYS A 73 -4.16 -8.01 13.51
CA LYS A 73 -5.22 -7.06 13.15
C LYS A 73 -5.26 -6.80 11.63
N HIS A 74 -4.16 -7.09 10.92
CA HIS A 74 -4.07 -7.00 9.46
C HIS A 74 -4.42 -8.30 8.72
N ALA A 75 -4.82 -9.36 9.43
CA ALA A 75 -5.35 -10.56 8.80
C ALA A 75 -6.71 -10.21 8.17
N LEU A 76 -6.68 -9.86 6.90
CA LEU A 76 -7.87 -9.67 6.07
C LEU A 76 -8.84 -10.83 6.27
N HIS A 77 -10.03 -10.57 6.77
CA HIS A 77 -11.10 -11.55 6.73
C HIS A 77 -11.40 -11.84 5.26
N LYS A 78 -10.97 -13.01 4.81
CA LYS A 78 -11.18 -13.48 3.44
C LYS A 78 -12.66 -13.45 3.11
N GLY A 79 -13.08 -12.53 2.23
CA GLY A 79 -14.27 -12.73 1.43
C GLY A 79 -15.45 -11.79 1.58
N GLN A 80 -15.40 -10.72 2.37
CA GLN A 80 -16.51 -9.75 2.44
C GLN A 80 -15.97 -8.32 2.27
N PHE A 81 -16.25 -7.74 1.12
CA PHE A 81 -16.03 -6.31 0.85
C PHE A 81 -17.30 -5.53 1.17
N GLY A 82 -17.28 -4.78 2.25
CA GLY A 82 -18.35 -3.84 2.61
C GLY A 82 -17.89 -2.96 3.77
N PHE A 83 -18.17 -1.67 3.69
CA PHE A 83 -17.75 -0.63 4.63
C PHE A 83 -17.97 -0.93 6.13
N HIS A 84 -18.70 -1.99 6.46
CA HIS A 84 -19.00 -2.43 7.82
C HIS A 84 -18.50 -3.84 8.19
N THR A 85 -17.85 -4.56 7.28
CA THR A 85 -17.60 -5.99 7.47
C THR A 85 -16.12 -6.40 7.45
N MET A 86 -15.22 -5.53 7.01
CA MET A 86 -13.81 -5.90 6.84
C MET A 86 -12.95 -5.73 8.08
N CYS A 87 -13.37 -4.90 9.01
CA CYS A 87 -12.65 -4.69 10.24
C CYS A 87 -13.51 -5.16 11.40
N GLY A 88 -13.11 -6.24 12.06
CA GLY A 88 -13.70 -6.58 13.37
C GLY A 88 -13.54 -5.39 14.34
N PRO A 89 -14.36 -5.33 15.40
CA PRO A 89 -14.34 -4.21 16.35
C PRO A 89 -12.92 -3.90 16.90
N GLU A 90 -12.06 -4.91 16.95
CA GLU A 90 -10.67 -4.78 17.43
C GLU A 90 -9.74 -3.95 16.52
N VAL A 91 -10.04 -3.82 15.22
CA VAL A 91 -9.25 -3.01 14.30
C VAL A 91 -9.54 -1.53 14.50
N PHE A 92 -10.75 -1.21 14.90
CA PHE A 92 -11.19 0.16 15.16
C PHE A 92 -10.69 0.72 16.50
N ASP A 93 -9.98 -0.04 17.32
CA ASP A 93 -9.34 0.48 18.55
C ASP A 93 -8.01 1.17 18.28
N GLN A 94 -7.53 1.18 17.02
CA GLN A 94 -6.31 1.87 16.67
C GLN A 94 -6.50 3.39 16.66
N ARG A 95 -5.60 4.10 17.30
CA ARG A 95 -5.63 5.57 17.42
C ARG A 95 -4.74 6.19 16.34
N ILE A 96 -5.26 7.20 15.64
CA ILE A 96 -4.48 7.93 14.63
C ILE A 96 -3.40 8.76 15.35
N ILE A 97 -2.17 8.69 14.84
CA ILE A 97 -1.05 9.51 15.29
C ILE A 97 -0.49 10.41 14.18
N GLN A 98 -0.83 10.12 12.94
CA GLN A 98 -0.48 10.96 11.80
C GLN A 98 -1.57 10.82 10.73
N ILE A 99 -1.93 11.92 10.08
CA ILE A 99 -2.83 11.96 8.93
C ILE A 99 -2.22 12.82 7.85
N GLY A 100 -2.17 12.30 6.62
CA GLY A 100 -1.59 12.99 5.48
C GLY A 100 -2.52 13.01 4.28
N TRP A 101 -2.39 14.02 3.45
CA TRP A 101 -3.07 14.10 2.15
C TRP A 101 -2.16 14.70 1.08
N PHE A 102 -2.44 14.29 -0.14
CA PHE A 102 -1.76 14.78 -1.32
C PHE A 102 -2.77 14.95 -2.46
N VAL A 103 -2.85 16.16 -3.03
CA VAL A 103 -3.79 16.49 -4.10
C VAL A 103 -3.04 16.55 -5.43
N LYS A 104 -3.56 15.84 -6.43
CA LYS A 104 -2.99 15.83 -7.78
C LYS A 104 -4.04 16.18 -8.83
N ASP A 105 -3.75 17.21 -9.62
CA ASP A 105 -4.49 17.46 -10.86
C ASP A 105 -3.95 16.49 -11.94
N LEU A 106 -4.85 15.63 -12.44
CA LEU A 106 -4.51 14.60 -13.43
C LEU A 106 -4.59 15.16 -14.86
N SER A 107 -5.27 16.30 -15.06
CA SER A 107 -5.37 16.99 -16.35
C SER A 107 -4.23 17.97 -16.59
N ASN A 108 -3.58 18.44 -15.50
CA ASN A 108 -2.46 19.36 -15.57
C ASN A 108 -1.28 18.82 -14.76
N PRO A 109 -0.32 18.14 -15.40
CA PRO A 109 0.83 17.56 -14.70
C PRO A 109 1.74 18.61 -14.04
N ASP A 110 1.74 19.84 -14.55
CA ASP A 110 2.58 20.95 -14.07
C ASP A 110 1.89 21.78 -12.97
N ALA A 111 0.64 21.47 -12.62
CA ALA A 111 -0.04 22.13 -11.51
C ALA A 111 0.68 21.88 -10.19
N ASP A 112 0.75 22.91 -9.37
CA ASP A 112 1.23 22.77 -7.99
C ASP A 112 0.40 21.75 -7.22
N ASN A 113 1.07 20.87 -6.50
CA ASN A 113 0.43 19.89 -5.67
C ASN A 113 0.16 20.51 -4.28
N GLU A 114 -1.08 20.39 -3.82
CA GLU A 114 -1.41 20.70 -2.43
C GLU A 114 -1.17 19.42 -1.59
N HIS A 115 -0.41 19.53 -0.53
CA HIS A 115 -0.18 18.41 0.39
C HIS A 115 0.09 18.95 1.79
N ASP A 116 -0.21 18.11 2.78
CA ASP A 116 0.17 18.37 4.16
C ASP A 116 0.16 17.05 4.95
N GLU A 117 0.74 17.12 6.15
CA GLU A 117 0.84 15.99 7.08
C GLU A 117 0.74 16.54 8.50
N LEU A 118 -0.21 16.04 9.27
CA LEU A 118 -0.47 16.46 10.64
C LEU A 118 -0.11 15.35 11.61
N ILE A 119 0.72 15.64 12.60
CA ILE A 119 0.99 14.76 13.73
C ILE A 119 -0.06 15.02 14.81
N ILE A 120 -0.58 13.94 15.39
CA ILE A 120 -1.60 14.00 16.44
C ILE A 120 -0.94 13.65 17.78
N GLN A 121 -1.17 14.53 18.76
CA GLN A 121 -0.68 14.33 20.11
C GLN A 121 -1.45 13.17 20.78
N PRO A 122 -0.76 12.13 21.30
CA PRO A 122 -1.39 11.08 22.05
C PRO A 122 -2.09 11.59 23.30
N ASP A 123 -3.35 11.19 23.49
CA ASP A 123 -4.15 11.49 24.66
C ASP A 123 -4.71 10.17 25.24
N GLY A 124 -4.18 9.75 26.38
CA GLY A 124 -4.58 8.53 27.06
C GLY A 124 -4.10 7.21 26.44
N PHE A 125 -3.12 7.28 25.50
CA PHE A 125 -2.48 6.10 24.91
C PHE A 125 -1.01 6.37 24.59
N GLU A 126 -0.25 5.31 24.32
CA GLU A 126 1.16 5.37 23.90
C GLU A 126 1.35 4.81 22.50
N ILE A 127 2.32 5.35 21.79
CA ILE A 127 2.73 4.85 20.48
C ILE A 127 3.66 3.66 20.69
N ALA A 128 3.31 2.52 20.15
CA ALA A 128 4.10 1.30 20.27
C ALA A 128 5.44 1.45 19.55
N VAL A 129 6.51 0.89 20.14
CA VAL A 129 7.86 0.92 19.55
C VAL A 129 7.90 0.32 18.14
N LYS A 130 7.08 -0.70 17.86
CA LYS A 130 6.94 -1.27 16.51
C LYS A 130 6.37 -0.27 15.50
N ALA A 131 5.35 0.46 15.89
CA ALA A 131 4.72 1.49 15.09
C ALA A 131 5.71 2.63 14.82
N THR A 132 6.38 3.13 15.86
CA THR A 132 7.45 4.15 15.72
C THR A 132 8.54 3.73 14.71
N LYS A 133 8.94 2.45 14.69
CA LYS A 133 9.94 1.96 13.71
C LYS A 133 9.42 1.96 12.28
N LEU A 134 8.10 1.87 12.09
CA LEU A 134 7.48 1.87 10.78
C LEU A 134 7.34 3.28 10.21
N HIS A 135 6.77 4.21 10.98
CA HIS A 135 6.42 5.56 10.51
C HIS A 135 7.29 6.69 11.09
N GLY A 136 8.20 6.40 12.03
CA GLY A 136 9.16 7.37 12.55
C GLY A 136 8.60 8.39 13.55
N VAL A 137 7.35 8.28 13.97
CA VAL A 137 6.75 9.16 14.98
C VAL A 137 6.85 8.48 16.34
N SER A 138 7.71 9.00 17.22
CA SER A 138 7.82 8.54 18.62
C SER A 138 6.83 9.27 19.53
N ASN A 139 6.66 8.78 20.77
CA ASN A 139 5.85 9.47 21.77
C ASN A 139 6.38 10.90 22.04
N GLU A 140 7.70 11.04 22.14
CA GLU A 140 8.33 12.36 22.37
C GLU A 140 8.06 13.32 21.22
N ARG A 141 8.24 12.86 19.96
CA ARG A 141 7.96 13.65 18.78
C ARG A 141 6.48 14.03 18.69
N ALA A 142 5.58 13.10 18.95
CA ALA A 142 4.15 13.35 18.90
C ALA A 142 3.69 14.32 20.00
N GLN A 143 4.34 14.31 21.17
CA GLN A 143 4.07 15.30 22.22
C GLN A 143 4.61 16.67 21.89
N GLN A 144 5.76 16.77 21.22
CA GLN A 144 6.42 18.02 20.87
C GLN A 144 5.78 18.71 19.66
N ASP A 145 5.57 17.96 18.59
CA ASP A 145 5.19 18.45 17.26
C ASP A 145 3.70 18.25 16.96
N GLY A 146 3.02 17.40 17.74
CA GLY A 146 1.64 17.03 17.51
C GLY A 146 0.63 18.06 18.00
N MET A 147 -0.56 18.01 17.44
CA MET A 147 -1.72 18.81 17.84
C MET A 147 -2.85 17.93 18.38
N PRO A 148 -3.81 18.50 19.12
CA PRO A 148 -4.96 17.75 19.61
C PRO A 148 -5.73 17.09 18.45
N LEU A 149 -6.19 15.83 18.62
CA LEU A 149 -6.96 15.07 17.64
C LEU A 149 -8.08 15.89 16.99
N LYS A 150 -8.88 16.58 17.81
CA LYS A 150 -9.98 17.41 17.33
C LYS A 150 -9.53 18.48 16.36
N THR A 151 -8.43 19.16 16.66
CA THR A 151 -7.87 20.20 15.80
C THR A 151 -7.38 19.64 14.48
N ALA A 152 -6.63 18.52 14.52
CA ALA A 152 -6.13 17.87 13.32
C ALA A 152 -7.26 17.41 12.40
N LEU A 153 -8.27 16.75 12.95
CA LEU A 153 -9.42 16.28 12.18
C LEU A 153 -10.30 17.41 11.65
N ASP A 154 -10.47 18.51 12.37
CA ASP A 154 -11.20 19.69 11.88
C ASP A 154 -10.48 20.33 10.67
N ILE A 155 -9.15 20.49 10.76
CA ILE A 155 -8.34 20.96 9.63
C ILE A 155 -8.48 20.03 8.44
N PHE A 156 -8.28 18.74 8.65
CA PHE A 156 -8.39 17.72 7.62
C PHE A 156 -9.77 17.74 6.94
N MET A 157 -10.86 17.75 7.71
CA MET A 157 -12.21 17.73 7.16
C MET A 157 -12.57 18.99 6.38
N ARG A 158 -12.07 20.15 6.77
CA ARG A 158 -12.24 21.39 5.98
C ARG A 158 -11.53 21.31 4.62
N VAL A 159 -10.37 20.66 4.57
CA VAL A 159 -9.69 20.37 3.30
C VAL A 159 -10.53 19.43 2.46
N MET A 160 -11.04 18.34 3.06
CA MET A 160 -11.89 17.36 2.36
C MET A 160 -13.19 17.99 1.82
N GLU A 161 -13.84 18.88 2.58
CA GLU A 161 -15.02 19.62 2.11
C GLU A 161 -14.73 20.44 0.85
N ARG A 162 -13.62 21.17 0.85
CA ARG A 162 -13.21 21.97 -0.31
C ARG A 162 -12.88 21.10 -1.52
N LEU A 163 -12.25 19.94 -1.32
CA LEU A 163 -11.90 19.01 -2.38
C LEU A 163 -13.13 18.27 -2.94
N GLU A 164 -14.10 17.93 -2.09
CA GLU A 164 -15.39 17.38 -2.51
C GLU A 164 -16.14 18.34 -3.44
N GLN A 165 -16.19 19.64 -3.09
CA GLN A 165 -16.79 20.69 -3.93
C GLN A 165 -16.12 20.80 -5.31
N ARG A 166 -14.85 20.42 -5.42
CA ARG A 166 -14.08 20.34 -6.66
C ARG A 166 -14.19 18.99 -7.35
N SER A 167 -15.06 18.09 -6.86
CA SER A 167 -15.24 16.72 -7.36
C SER A 167 -13.95 15.89 -7.35
N ALA A 168 -13.09 16.11 -6.35
CA ALA A 168 -11.87 15.33 -6.20
C ALA A 168 -12.18 13.86 -5.89
N ARG A 169 -11.47 12.95 -6.52
CA ARG A 169 -11.54 11.51 -6.26
C ARG A 169 -10.68 11.18 -5.04
N LEU A 170 -11.31 10.61 -4.01
CA LEU A 170 -10.58 10.05 -2.88
C LEU A 170 -9.85 8.78 -3.31
N VAL A 171 -8.56 8.66 -2.97
CA VAL A 171 -7.70 7.53 -3.31
C VAL A 171 -6.96 7.06 -2.07
N ILE A 172 -7.19 5.84 -1.65
CA ILE A 172 -6.56 5.27 -0.45
C ILE A 172 -6.09 3.83 -0.74
N HIS A 173 -4.95 3.45 -0.21
CA HIS A 173 -4.54 2.04 -0.19
C HIS A 173 -5.14 1.38 1.05
N HIS A 174 -5.97 0.35 0.89
CA HIS A 174 -6.79 -0.24 1.95
C HIS A 174 -7.87 0.72 2.49
N LEU A 175 -8.61 1.33 1.57
CA LEU A 175 -9.63 2.37 1.81
C LEU A 175 -10.51 2.12 3.05
N GLU A 176 -11.00 0.90 3.25
CA GLU A 176 -11.92 0.60 4.34
C GLU A 176 -11.28 0.72 5.72
N PHE A 177 -9.98 0.40 5.81
CA PHE A 177 -9.23 0.51 7.06
C PHE A 177 -9.08 1.97 7.48
N ASP A 178 -8.47 2.79 6.63
CA ASP A 178 -8.23 4.21 6.95
C ASP A 178 -9.53 4.97 7.12
N ALA A 179 -10.48 4.76 6.22
CA ALA A 179 -11.78 5.44 6.28
C ALA A 179 -12.59 5.07 7.53
N GLY A 180 -12.52 3.82 7.96
CA GLY A 180 -13.20 3.35 9.17
C GLY A 180 -12.58 3.94 10.45
N ILE A 181 -11.25 4.03 10.51
CA ILE A 181 -10.56 4.63 11.65
C ILE A 181 -10.86 6.14 11.72
N ILE A 182 -10.79 6.84 10.59
CA ILE A 182 -11.12 8.28 10.54
C ILE A 182 -12.57 8.51 10.98
N ASP A 183 -13.54 7.70 10.50
CA ASP A 183 -14.96 7.83 10.91
C ASP A 183 -15.14 7.69 12.42
N ARG A 184 -14.47 6.73 13.03
CA ARG A 184 -14.50 6.54 14.48
C ARG A 184 -13.81 7.69 15.23
N GLU A 185 -12.65 8.14 14.76
CA GLU A 185 -11.92 9.23 15.41
C GLU A 185 -12.68 10.56 15.30
N LEU A 186 -13.50 10.77 14.26
CA LEU A 186 -14.42 11.90 14.19
C LEU A 186 -15.43 11.86 15.33
N THR A 187 -15.98 10.68 15.66
CA THR A 187 -16.85 10.51 16.83
C THR A 187 -16.09 10.77 18.13
N THR A 188 -14.90 10.18 18.27
CA THR A 188 -14.05 10.36 19.46
C THR A 188 -13.74 11.84 19.73
N ALA A 189 -13.52 12.62 18.66
CA ALA A 189 -13.23 14.05 18.72
C ALA A 189 -14.47 14.95 18.91
N GLY A 190 -15.70 14.35 18.93
CA GLY A 190 -16.97 15.11 18.96
C GLY A 190 -17.22 15.92 17.69
N LEU A 191 -16.81 15.38 16.54
CA LEU A 191 -16.96 15.97 15.21
C LEU A 191 -17.95 15.18 14.34
N ASP A 192 -19.01 14.64 14.96
CA ASP A 192 -20.02 13.79 14.31
C ASP A 192 -20.70 14.46 13.11
N HIS A 193 -20.76 15.78 13.08
CA HIS A 193 -21.34 16.54 11.96
C HIS A 193 -20.59 16.33 10.63
N TYR A 194 -19.33 15.91 10.65
CA TYR A 194 -18.57 15.57 9.45
C TYR A 194 -18.77 14.13 8.95
N ARG A 195 -19.24 13.22 9.81
CA ARG A 195 -19.25 11.77 9.53
C ARG A 195 -20.05 11.38 8.29
N GLN A 196 -21.26 11.91 8.12
CA GLN A 196 -22.07 11.58 6.96
C GLN A 196 -21.36 11.96 5.64
N ARG A 197 -20.74 13.13 5.62
CA ARG A 197 -19.94 13.59 4.46
C ARG A 197 -18.74 12.69 4.24
N TRP A 198 -17.95 12.44 5.27
CA TRP A 198 -16.81 11.55 5.21
C TRP A 198 -17.18 10.16 4.66
N GLN A 199 -18.22 9.53 5.19
CA GLN A 199 -18.70 8.23 4.73
C GLN A 199 -19.18 8.27 3.27
N SER A 200 -19.78 9.37 2.81
CA SER A 200 -20.16 9.54 1.40
C SER A 200 -18.94 9.59 0.48
N MET A 201 -17.94 10.41 0.84
CA MET A 201 -16.68 10.50 0.09
C MET A 201 -15.94 9.17 0.06
N ALA A 202 -15.86 8.48 1.19
CA ALA A 202 -15.18 7.18 1.29
C ALA A 202 -15.88 6.10 0.43
N ARG A 203 -17.21 6.03 0.44
CA ARG A 203 -17.97 5.10 -0.43
C ARG A 203 -17.75 5.38 -1.92
N ALA A 204 -17.58 6.64 -2.29
CA ALA A 204 -17.25 7.02 -3.67
C ALA A 204 -15.75 6.91 -3.97
N GLY A 205 -14.91 6.61 -2.98
CA GLY A 205 -13.46 6.55 -3.08
C GLY A 205 -12.95 5.42 -3.97
N PHE A 206 -11.67 5.47 -4.28
CA PHE A 206 -10.93 4.45 -5.02
C PHE A 206 -9.93 3.74 -4.10
N CYS A 207 -10.03 2.43 -4.01
CA CYS A 207 -9.10 1.59 -3.27
C CYS A 207 -8.02 1.04 -4.20
N THR A 208 -6.76 1.43 -4.01
CA THR A 208 -5.66 0.90 -4.82
C THR A 208 -5.36 -0.57 -4.50
N MET A 209 -5.89 -1.09 -3.40
CA MET A 209 -5.79 -2.50 -2.98
C MET A 209 -6.98 -3.36 -3.46
N ASP A 210 -7.88 -2.80 -4.28
CA ASP A 210 -9.04 -3.53 -4.82
C ASP A 210 -8.57 -4.78 -5.60
N PRO A 211 -9.15 -5.98 -5.33
CA PRO A 211 -8.73 -7.22 -5.97
C PRO A 211 -8.88 -7.22 -7.49
N THR A 212 -9.87 -6.52 -8.03
CA THR A 212 -10.07 -6.41 -9.49
C THR A 212 -8.92 -5.63 -10.11
N ILE A 213 -8.52 -4.53 -9.46
CA ILE A 213 -7.35 -3.73 -9.85
C ILE A 213 -6.08 -4.56 -9.74
N GLY A 214 -5.89 -5.26 -8.62
CA GLY A 214 -4.74 -6.13 -8.41
C GLY A 214 -4.59 -7.22 -9.46
N LYS A 215 -5.68 -7.88 -9.86
CA LYS A 215 -5.69 -8.87 -10.94
C LYS A 215 -5.29 -8.26 -12.29
N TRP A 216 -5.82 -7.08 -12.60
CA TRP A 216 -5.47 -6.39 -13.84
C TRP A 216 -3.99 -5.99 -13.90
N ILE A 217 -3.46 -5.34 -12.85
CA ILE A 217 -2.03 -4.99 -12.76
C ILE A 217 -1.15 -6.22 -13.00
N GLN A 218 -1.46 -7.34 -12.36
CA GLN A 218 -0.65 -8.56 -12.49
C GLN A 218 -0.70 -9.13 -13.91
N ARG A 219 -1.85 -9.09 -14.59
CA ARG A 219 -1.96 -9.48 -16.02
C ARG A 219 -1.10 -8.59 -16.90
N CYS A 220 -1.12 -7.26 -16.69
CA CYS A 220 -0.26 -6.32 -17.42
C CYS A 220 1.23 -6.59 -17.22
N CYS A 221 1.61 -7.24 -16.11
CA CYS A 221 2.98 -7.68 -15.84
C CYS A 221 3.31 -9.08 -16.36
N GLY A 222 2.45 -9.67 -17.20
CA GLY A 222 2.67 -11.02 -17.77
C GLY A 222 2.59 -12.16 -16.75
N ARG A 223 1.95 -11.93 -15.60
CA ARG A 223 1.77 -12.99 -14.60
C ARG A 223 0.46 -13.71 -14.83
N THR A 224 0.55 -15.03 -15.07
CA THR A 224 -0.62 -15.91 -15.09
C THR A 224 -1.03 -16.25 -13.68
N PHE A 225 -2.33 -16.15 -13.40
CA PHE A 225 -2.90 -16.63 -12.13
C PHE A 225 -3.25 -18.11 -12.24
N ASP A 226 -2.79 -18.88 -11.27
CA ASP A 226 -3.47 -20.12 -10.96
C ASP A 226 -4.85 -19.79 -10.35
N VAL A 227 -5.91 -20.28 -10.97
CA VAL A 227 -7.31 -19.94 -10.63
C VAL A 227 -7.66 -20.33 -9.18
N HIS A 228 -6.81 -21.13 -8.54
CA HIS A 228 -6.98 -21.61 -7.17
C HIS A 228 -6.41 -20.70 -6.08
N GLU A 229 -5.59 -19.68 -6.42
CA GLU A 229 -5.04 -18.75 -5.45
C GLU A 229 -5.84 -17.44 -5.38
N ASN A 230 -7.01 -17.48 -4.79
CA ASN A 230 -7.81 -16.27 -4.48
C ASN A 230 -7.10 -15.27 -3.52
N SER A 231 -5.99 -15.66 -2.91
CA SER A 231 -5.28 -14.86 -1.90
C SER A 231 -4.31 -13.82 -2.48
N THR A 232 -3.98 -13.88 -3.77
CA THR A 232 -2.92 -13.06 -4.38
C THR A 232 -3.42 -11.79 -5.09
N ALA A 233 -4.73 -11.57 -5.16
CA ALA A 233 -5.30 -10.41 -5.83
C ALA A 233 -5.15 -9.11 -5.00
N VAL A 234 -5.12 -9.24 -3.68
CA VAL A 234 -4.88 -8.13 -2.76
C VAL A 234 -3.38 -7.91 -2.63
N MET A 235 -2.91 -6.72 -2.92
CA MET A 235 -1.48 -6.39 -2.93
C MET A 235 -1.16 -5.34 -1.88
N SER A 236 -0.04 -5.53 -1.16
CA SER A 236 0.51 -4.47 -0.33
C SER A 236 0.96 -3.28 -1.18
N LEU A 237 1.08 -2.09 -0.58
CA LEU A 237 1.56 -0.89 -1.23
C LEU A 237 2.94 -1.13 -1.88
N GLU A 238 3.87 -1.77 -1.16
CA GLU A 238 5.19 -2.14 -1.67
C GLU A 238 5.11 -3.01 -2.94
N ARG A 239 4.26 -4.04 -2.94
CA ARG A 239 4.09 -4.91 -4.11
C ARG A 239 3.49 -4.15 -5.29
N THR A 240 2.51 -3.29 -5.04
CA THR A 240 1.88 -2.46 -6.08
C THR A 240 2.90 -1.52 -6.71
N ILE A 241 3.70 -0.81 -5.91
CA ILE A 241 4.76 0.08 -6.37
C ILE A 241 5.81 -0.69 -7.18
N ASN A 242 6.23 -1.86 -6.71
CA ASN A 242 7.23 -2.67 -7.41
C ASN A 242 6.74 -3.15 -8.77
N LEU A 243 5.46 -3.52 -8.90
CA LEU A 243 4.88 -3.92 -10.18
C LEU A 243 4.69 -2.76 -11.15
N LEU A 244 4.28 -1.60 -10.66
CA LEU A 244 4.09 -0.39 -11.45
C LEU A 244 5.37 0.41 -11.66
N SER A 245 6.47 0.00 -11.04
CA SER A 245 7.76 0.69 -11.03
C SER A 245 8.27 1.19 -12.39
N PRO A 246 8.10 0.47 -13.51
CA PRO A 246 8.53 0.97 -14.81
C PRO A 246 7.74 2.20 -15.28
N SER A 247 6.51 2.37 -14.82
CA SER A 247 5.60 3.44 -15.24
C SER A 247 5.42 4.54 -14.19
N LEU A 248 5.87 4.32 -12.96
CA LEU A 248 5.81 5.34 -11.93
C LEU A 248 6.87 6.43 -12.18
N PRO A 249 6.52 7.71 -12.00
CA PRO A 249 7.49 8.78 -12.14
C PRO A 249 8.62 8.63 -11.10
N VAL A 250 9.83 9.02 -11.50
CA VAL A 250 10.98 9.10 -10.59
C VAL A 250 10.80 10.37 -9.74
N CYS A 251 10.15 10.24 -8.59
CA CYS A 251 9.96 11.32 -7.64
C CYS A 251 10.52 10.94 -6.27
N GLU A 252 10.61 11.94 -5.39
CA GLU A 252 11.17 11.78 -4.06
C GLU A 252 10.41 10.73 -3.22
N ALA A 253 9.08 10.75 -3.25
CA ALA A 253 8.25 9.78 -2.51
C ALA A 253 8.55 8.32 -2.92
N VAL A 254 8.64 8.04 -4.25
CA VAL A 254 9.00 6.71 -4.75
C VAL A 254 10.43 6.33 -4.37
N GLN A 255 11.36 7.29 -4.39
CA GLN A 255 12.75 7.05 -4.01
C GLN A 255 12.89 6.80 -2.50
N ASN A 256 12.24 7.59 -1.68
CA ASN A 256 12.26 7.46 -0.22
C ASN A 256 11.63 6.14 0.21
N PHE A 257 10.48 5.79 -0.33
CA PHE A 257 9.84 4.50 -0.09
C PHE A 257 10.79 3.32 -0.38
N ARG A 258 11.51 3.37 -1.52
CA ARG A 258 12.46 2.32 -1.91
C ARG A 258 13.70 2.26 -1.04
N ARG A 259 14.22 3.41 -0.58
CA ARG A 259 15.47 3.49 0.20
C ARG A 259 15.24 3.19 1.67
N ASN A 260 14.25 3.81 2.26
CA ASN A 260 14.13 3.91 3.71
C ASN A 260 13.07 2.94 4.27
N ARG A 261 12.14 2.48 3.45
CA ARG A 261 10.95 1.73 3.91
C ARG A 261 10.23 2.40 5.08
N LEU A 262 10.46 3.70 5.24
CA LEU A 262 9.80 4.52 6.24
C LEU A 262 8.48 4.99 5.63
N HIS A 263 7.39 4.60 6.27
CA HIS A 263 6.07 5.06 5.93
C HIS A 263 5.81 6.37 6.65
N THR A 264 5.33 7.38 5.96
CA THR A 264 4.72 8.57 6.56
C THR A 264 3.41 8.83 5.84
N ALA A 265 2.39 9.27 6.57
CA ALA A 265 1.07 9.48 6.01
C ALA A 265 1.09 10.40 4.77
N GLY A 266 1.92 11.46 4.78
CA GLY A 266 2.07 12.35 3.64
C GLY A 266 2.72 11.71 2.42
N SER A 267 3.80 10.93 2.61
CA SER A 267 4.48 10.26 1.50
C SER A 267 3.63 9.12 0.92
N ASP A 268 2.94 8.36 1.75
CA ASP A 268 2.08 7.26 1.29
C ASP A 268 0.82 7.80 0.60
N ALA A 269 0.23 8.90 1.07
CA ALA A 269 -0.82 9.64 0.38
C ALA A 269 -0.40 10.09 -1.04
N GLN A 270 0.84 10.58 -1.20
CA GLN A 270 1.40 10.90 -2.53
C GLN A 270 1.51 9.66 -3.41
N LEU A 271 1.99 8.53 -2.87
CA LEU A 271 2.09 7.27 -3.60
C LEU A 271 0.71 6.77 -4.07
N HIS A 272 -0.33 6.93 -3.26
CA HIS A 272 -1.70 6.57 -3.65
C HIS A 272 -2.15 7.34 -4.90
N CYS A 273 -1.93 8.66 -4.96
CA CYS A 273 -2.24 9.48 -6.12
C CYS A 273 -1.41 9.07 -7.35
N LEU A 274 -0.13 8.77 -7.19
CA LEU A 274 0.75 8.36 -8.29
C LEU A 274 0.33 7.00 -8.85
N ILE A 275 -0.03 6.04 -8.00
CA ILE A 275 -0.58 4.75 -8.42
C ILE A 275 -1.86 4.97 -9.22
N TYR A 276 -2.79 5.77 -8.70
CA TYR A 276 -4.06 6.03 -9.36
C TYR A 276 -3.87 6.70 -10.73
N LYS A 277 -3.02 7.73 -10.81
CA LYS A 277 -2.64 8.37 -12.08
C LYS A 277 -2.11 7.35 -13.08
N THR A 278 -1.12 6.53 -12.66
CA THR A 278 -0.52 5.51 -13.51
C THR A 278 -1.55 4.50 -14.02
N LEU A 279 -2.46 4.04 -13.15
CA LEU A 279 -3.52 3.12 -13.55
C LEU A 279 -4.48 3.74 -14.58
N ARG A 280 -4.80 5.02 -14.45
CA ARG A 280 -5.61 5.73 -15.44
C ARG A 280 -4.90 5.87 -16.78
N GLU A 281 -3.62 6.21 -16.77
CA GLU A 281 -2.79 6.30 -17.98
C GLU A 281 -2.66 4.93 -18.67
N MET A 282 -2.46 3.86 -17.92
CA MET A 282 -2.45 2.50 -18.45
C MET A 282 -3.80 2.13 -19.10
N ALA A 283 -4.91 2.49 -18.47
CA ALA A 283 -6.24 2.20 -19.00
C ALA A 283 -6.56 2.99 -20.26
N THR A 284 -6.06 4.22 -20.38
CA THR A 284 -6.34 5.11 -21.52
C THR A 284 -5.42 4.83 -22.71
N ASN A 285 -4.15 4.58 -22.44
CA ASN A 285 -3.10 4.54 -23.47
C ASN A 285 -2.66 3.12 -23.84
N GLY A 286 -3.21 2.09 -23.18
CA GLY A 286 -2.78 0.69 -23.40
C GLY A 286 -1.31 0.49 -23.06
N LEU A 287 -0.79 1.13 -22.01
CA LEU A 287 0.62 1.08 -21.63
C LEU A 287 1.08 -0.35 -21.34
N ASP A 288 2.06 -0.80 -22.12
CA ASP A 288 2.74 -2.08 -21.93
C ASP A 288 3.87 -1.92 -20.89
N LEU A 289 3.60 -2.32 -19.65
CA LEU A 289 4.59 -2.32 -18.56
C LEU A 289 5.81 -3.19 -18.89
N ALA A 290 5.65 -4.21 -19.74
CA ALA A 290 6.74 -5.10 -20.13
C ALA A 290 7.67 -4.46 -21.17
N ALA A 291 7.15 -3.65 -22.09
CA ALA A 291 7.96 -2.90 -23.02
C ALA A 291 8.84 -1.85 -22.31
N GLN A 292 8.24 -1.17 -21.32
CA GLN A 292 8.99 -0.16 -20.54
C GLN A 292 10.07 -0.79 -19.64
N SER A 293 9.85 -1.98 -19.11
CA SER A 293 10.87 -2.68 -18.30
C SER A 293 12.09 -3.11 -19.09
N LYS A 294 11.95 -3.33 -20.43
CA LYS A 294 13.08 -3.63 -21.32
C LYS A 294 13.93 -2.40 -21.64
N LEU A 295 13.31 -1.22 -21.68
CA LEU A 295 14.00 0.06 -21.92
C LEU A 295 14.73 0.59 -20.68
N ALA A 296 14.34 0.16 -19.48
CA ALA A 296 14.93 0.59 -18.21
C ALA A 296 16.10 -0.27 -17.72
N ARG A 297 16.53 -1.29 -18.48
CA ARG A 297 17.77 -2.03 -18.18
C ARG A 297 18.92 -1.36 -18.90
N PRO A 298 19.92 -0.82 -18.16
CA PRO A 298 21.14 -0.28 -18.77
C PRO A 298 21.97 -1.36 -19.46
#